data_de8663053a5e37f1c7bd63db5894d79e
#
_entry.id   de8663053a5e37f1c7bd63db5894d79e
#
_cell.length_a   1.000
_cell.length_b   1.000
_cell.length_c   1.000
_cell.angle_alpha   90.00
_cell.angle_beta   90.00
_cell.angle_gamma   90.00
#
_symmetry.space_group_name_H-M   'P 1'
#
loop_
_entity.id
_entity.type
_entity.pdbx_description
1 polymer ?
#
loop_
_entity_poly.entity_id
_entity_poly.type
_entity_poly.pdbx_seq_one_letter_code
_entity_poly.pdbx_strand_id
1 'polypeptide(L)'
;CAALRRVYGGPAPDNVRAQVKRVRGLLQFYGANRTGRWSGRLVQVQNLPQNHLPDLDYARRLVKEGDLDMVEMMYGNVPDTLSQLIRTAFVAKERHIFMVCDFSAIEARVIAWLAGEQWRLEVFRTHGKIYEASASMMFHVPVEEITKTDPRRQKGKIAELALGYQGGVGAMKTMGGERIGLSESEMADIVNHWRKANPAIVSLWSDVERAAAAAIETGGPSETHGLYFFKRMGLLMLKLPSGRCLCYPKPAIGANRFGGKSITYEGLNQTTKQWGTQETYGGKLVEN
;
A
#
# COMPACT_ATOMS: atom_id res chain seq x y z
N CYS A 1 16.85 5.42 -25.71
CA CYS A 1 17.05 5.40 -24.35
C CYS A 1 18.15 6.33 -23.84
N ALA A 2 17.75 7.42 -23.14
CA ALA A 2 18.67 8.45 -22.63
C ALA A 2 19.73 7.90 -21.65
N ALA A 3 19.40 6.88 -20.87
CA ALA A 3 20.33 6.24 -19.93
C ALA A 3 21.52 5.55 -20.65
N LEU A 4 21.28 4.95 -21.80
CA LEU A 4 22.32 4.27 -22.58
C LEU A 4 23.23 5.27 -23.33
N ARG A 5 22.70 6.39 -23.80
CA ARG A 5 23.52 7.48 -24.33
C ARG A 5 24.48 8.07 -23.30
N ARG A 6 24.09 8.11 -22.03
CA ARG A 6 24.99 8.57 -20.93
C ARG A 6 26.15 7.61 -20.65
N VAL A 7 25.93 6.29 -20.80
CA VAL A 7 26.95 5.29 -20.49
C VAL A 7 27.92 5.08 -21.66
N TYR A 8 27.45 5.18 -22.91
CA TYR A 8 28.25 4.84 -24.10
C TYR A 8 28.61 6.04 -24.98
N GLY A 9 28.16 7.26 -24.67
CA GLY A 9 28.48 8.48 -25.44
C GLY A 9 28.00 8.49 -26.90
N GLY A 10 27.31 7.43 -27.35
CA GLY A 10 26.83 7.23 -28.72
C GLY A 10 25.93 6.00 -28.85
N PRO A 11 25.57 5.57 -30.08
CA PRO A 11 24.83 4.33 -30.28
C PRO A 11 25.66 3.13 -29.81
N ALA A 12 25.06 2.33 -28.91
CA ALA A 12 25.72 1.12 -28.38
C ALA A 12 26.02 0.12 -29.52
N PRO A 13 27.16 -0.61 -29.48
CA PRO A 13 27.50 -1.67 -30.43
C PRO A 13 26.39 -2.74 -30.52
N ASP A 14 26.28 -3.41 -31.68
CA ASP A 14 25.17 -4.34 -31.93
C ASP A 14 25.13 -5.55 -30.94
N ASN A 15 26.28 -6.03 -30.50
CA ASN A 15 26.38 -7.05 -29.46
C ASN A 15 25.85 -6.56 -28.09
N VAL A 16 26.01 -5.29 -27.81
CA VAL A 16 25.45 -4.64 -26.61
C VAL A 16 23.97 -4.30 -26.81
N ARG A 17 23.56 -3.94 -28.04
CA ARG A 17 22.13 -3.73 -28.38
C ARG A 17 21.29 -4.99 -28.18
N ALA A 18 21.80 -6.16 -28.51
CA ALA A 18 21.11 -7.43 -28.29
C ALA A 18 20.95 -7.77 -26.78
N GLN A 19 21.94 -7.38 -25.94
CA GLN A 19 21.85 -7.52 -24.48
C GLN A 19 21.07 -6.40 -23.81
N VAL A 20 20.98 -5.25 -24.40
CA VAL A 20 20.40 -4.00 -23.86
C VAL A 20 18.88 -3.92 -24.05
N LYS A 21 18.25 -4.82 -24.79
CA LYS A 21 16.79 -4.95 -24.83
C LYS A 21 16.19 -5.40 -23.48
N ARG A 22 17.04 -5.79 -22.53
CA ARG A 22 16.61 -6.17 -21.18
C ARG A 22 16.89 -5.03 -20.20
N VAL A 23 15.88 -4.68 -19.42
CA VAL A 23 16.05 -3.78 -18.28
C VAL A 23 16.56 -4.60 -17.09
N ARG A 24 17.72 -4.22 -16.56
CA ARG A 24 18.35 -4.88 -15.41
C ARG A 24 18.41 -3.90 -14.23
N GLY A 25 18.49 -4.42 -12.99
CA GLY A 25 18.60 -3.60 -11.79
C GLY A 25 17.32 -2.82 -11.46
N LEU A 26 16.16 -3.34 -11.85
CA LEU A 26 14.85 -2.72 -11.61
C LEU A 26 14.44 -2.73 -10.14
N LEU A 27 14.96 -3.68 -9.36
CA LEU A 27 14.54 -3.91 -7.99
C LEU A 27 15.74 -3.84 -7.06
N GLN A 28 15.55 -3.22 -5.90
CA GLN A 28 16.49 -3.20 -4.80
C GLN A 28 15.89 -3.97 -3.63
N PHE A 29 16.62 -5.00 -3.18
CA PHE A 29 16.31 -5.70 -1.94
C PHE A 29 16.41 -4.72 -0.76
N TYR A 30 15.44 -4.76 0.14
CA TYR A 30 15.37 -3.86 1.30
C TYR A 30 15.47 -2.36 0.95
N GLY A 31 15.01 -1.98 -0.24
CA GLY A 31 15.16 -0.59 -0.74
C GLY A 31 14.25 0.42 -0.05
N ALA A 32 13.15 -0.03 0.53
CA ALA A 32 12.30 0.75 1.41
C ALA A 32 12.78 0.58 2.86
N ASN A 33 13.76 1.36 3.27
CA ASN A 33 14.50 1.20 4.51
C ASN A 33 13.63 1.06 5.77
N ARG A 34 12.47 1.74 5.81
CA ARG A 34 11.58 1.73 6.98
C ARG A 34 10.78 0.43 7.10
N THR A 35 10.26 -0.09 5.99
CA THR A 35 9.41 -1.28 5.96
C THR A 35 10.16 -2.55 5.56
N GLY A 36 11.37 -2.41 4.98
CA GLY A 36 12.14 -3.51 4.42
C GLY A 36 11.54 -4.11 3.14
N ARG A 37 10.58 -3.45 2.51
CA ARG A 37 10.03 -3.87 1.22
C ARG A 37 11.05 -3.70 0.10
N TRP A 38 10.92 -4.49 -0.96
CA TRP A 38 11.59 -4.23 -2.21
C TRP A 38 11.21 -2.86 -2.75
N SER A 39 12.15 -2.12 -3.30
CA SER A 39 11.83 -0.87 -4.02
C SER A 39 12.17 -0.96 -5.49
N GLY A 40 11.37 -0.30 -6.32
CA GLY A 40 11.66 -0.10 -7.73
C GLY A 40 12.80 0.91 -7.90
N ARG A 41 13.67 0.65 -8.86
CA ARG A 41 14.75 1.56 -9.25
C ARG A 41 14.37 2.27 -10.56
N LEU A 42 14.91 1.93 -11.67
CA LEU A 42 14.76 2.62 -12.96
C LEU A 42 13.30 2.72 -13.43
N VAL A 43 12.58 1.62 -13.39
CA VAL A 43 11.14 1.54 -13.67
C VAL A 43 10.47 0.84 -12.52
N GLN A 44 9.54 1.52 -11.88
CA GLN A 44 8.79 0.96 -10.76
C GLN A 44 7.60 0.16 -11.30
N VAL A 45 7.85 -1.06 -11.75
CA VAL A 45 6.84 -1.92 -12.41
C VAL A 45 5.60 -2.15 -11.57
N GLN A 46 5.74 -2.17 -10.23
CA GLN A 46 4.64 -2.32 -9.28
C GLN A 46 3.70 -1.10 -9.23
N ASN A 47 4.18 0.08 -9.64
CA ASN A 47 3.44 1.34 -9.58
C ASN A 47 2.94 1.81 -10.96
N LEU A 48 3.16 1.03 -12.01
CA LEU A 48 2.64 1.38 -13.32
C LEU A 48 1.10 1.34 -13.34
N PRO A 49 0.45 2.27 -14.06
CA PRO A 49 -1.01 2.29 -14.19
C PRO A 49 -1.57 0.96 -14.67
N GLN A 50 -2.77 0.64 -14.22
CA GLN A 50 -3.53 -0.50 -14.73
C GLN A 50 -4.19 -0.13 -16.05
N ASN A 51 -4.38 -1.12 -16.93
CA ASN A 51 -5.11 -0.95 -18.17
C ASN A 51 -6.60 -1.00 -17.92
N HIS A 52 -7.30 0.01 -18.39
CA HIS A 52 -8.76 0.10 -18.40
C HIS A 52 -9.31 0.40 -19.82
N LEU A 53 -8.42 0.50 -20.81
CA LEU A 53 -8.79 0.74 -22.19
C LEU A 53 -9.55 -0.46 -22.76
N PRO A 54 -10.68 -0.24 -23.46
CA PRO A 54 -11.51 -1.33 -23.98
C PRO A 54 -10.81 -2.13 -25.09
N ASP A 55 -9.94 -1.47 -25.88
CA ASP A 55 -9.16 -2.09 -26.96
C ASP A 55 -7.71 -1.63 -26.92
N LEU A 56 -6.86 -2.41 -26.26
CA LEU A 56 -5.44 -2.14 -26.11
C LEU A 56 -4.67 -2.24 -27.43
N ASP A 57 -5.06 -3.11 -28.34
CA ASP A 57 -4.34 -3.34 -29.59
C ASP A 57 -4.59 -2.20 -30.56
N TYR A 58 -5.82 -1.69 -30.59
CA TYR A 58 -6.16 -0.51 -31.39
C TYR A 58 -5.47 0.74 -30.84
N ALA A 59 -5.55 0.99 -29.55
CA ALA A 59 -4.86 2.11 -28.91
C ALA A 59 -3.35 2.09 -29.19
N ARG A 60 -2.72 0.91 -29.09
CA ARG A 60 -1.30 0.71 -29.38
C ARG A 60 -0.96 1.01 -30.83
N ARG A 61 -1.83 0.63 -31.77
CA ARG A 61 -1.65 0.89 -33.20
C ARG A 61 -1.69 2.38 -33.47
N LEU A 62 -2.72 3.10 -33.00
CA LEU A 62 -2.83 4.56 -33.16
C LEU A 62 -1.59 5.30 -32.64
N VAL A 63 -1.13 4.93 -31.44
CA VAL A 63 0.08 5.53 -30.83
C VAL A 63 1.33 5.23 -31.67
N LYS A 64 1.47 4.04 -32.25
CA LYS A 64 2.60 3.69 -33.15
C LYS A 64 2.56 4.46 -34.47
N GLU A 65 1.40 4.70 -35.01
CA GLU A 65 1.15 5.48 -36.21
C GLU A 65 1.32 6.99 -35.97
N GLY A 66 1.30 7.42 -34.71
CA GLY A 66 1.40 8.81 -34.30
C GLY A 66 0.10 9.59 -34.41
N ASP A 67 -1.02 8.91 -34.62
CA ASP A 67 -2.35 9.51 -34.72
C ASP A 67 -2.92 9.86 -33.35
N LEU A 68 -2.38 10.93 -32.76
CA LEU A 68 -2.77 11.37 -31.42
C LEU A 68 -4.16 12.01 -31.40
N ASP A 69 -4.60 12.59 -32.50
CA ASP A 69 -5.94 13.17 -32.64
C ASP A 69 -7.02 12.07 -32.55
N MET A 70 -6.77 10.93 -33.20
CA MET A 70 -7.63 9.77 -33.10
C MET A 70 -7.59 9.16 -31.69
N VAL A 71 -6.43 9.15 -31.03
CA VAL A 71 -6.32 8.70 -29.61
C VAL A 71 -7.17 9.58 -28.70
N GLU A 72 -7.12 10.92 -28.88
CA GLU A 72 -7.93 11.84 -28.08
C GLU A 72 -9.41 11.66 -28.34
N MET A 73 -9.81 11.52 -29.60
CA MET A 73 -11.20 11.30 -30.00
C MET A 73 -11.77 10.00 -29.42
N MET A 74 -11.01 8.91 -29.44
CA MET A 74 -11.48 7.58 -29.01
C MET A 74 -11.40 7.36 -27.50
N TYR A 75 -10.41 7.93 -26.81
CA TYR A 75 -10.10 7.65 -25.40
C TYR A 75 -10.14 8.90 -24.50
N GLY A 76 -10.34 10.09 -25.07
CA GLY A 76 -10.55 11.34 -24.35
C GLY A 76 -9.29 12.01 -23.78
N ASN A 77 -8.24 11.25 -23.46
CA ASN A 77 -7.04 11.79 -22.82
C ASN A 77 -5.77 11.08 -23.30
N VAL A 78 -4.97 11.74 -24.11
CA VAL A 78 -3.73 11.16 -24.68
C VAL A 78 -2.72 10.78 -23.60
N PRO A 79 -2.33 11.64 -22.63
CA PRO A 79 -1.42 11.27 -21.55
C PRO A 79 -1.87 10.06 -20.75
N ASP A 80 -3.13 9.95 -20.43
CA ASP A 80 -3.68 8.82 -19.68
C ASP A 80 -3.60 7.52 -20.51
N THR A 81 -4.00 7.58 -21.77
CA THR A 81 -3.90 6.46 -22.72
C THR A 81 -2.46 5.97 -22.85
N LEU A 82 -1.50 6.90 -23.05
CA LEU A 82 -0.08 6.55 -23.10
C LEU A 82 0.40 5.88 -21.80
N SER A 83 0.00 6.39 -20.67
CA SER A 83 0.37 5.82 -19.36
C SER A 83 -0.13 4.39 -19.19
N GLN A 84 -1.36 4.10 -19.60
CA GLN A 84 -1.95 2.76 -19.56
C GLN A 84 -1.26 1.79 -20.52
N LEU A 85 -0.71 2.24 -21.63
CA LEU A 85 0.03 1.41 -22.58
C LEU A 85 1.44 1.03 -22.14
N ILE A 86 2.02 1.67 -21.11
CA ILE A 86 3.40 1.40 -20.67
C ILE A 86 3.63 -0.08 -20.35
N ARG A 87 2.67 -0.74 -19.67
CA ARG A 87 2.80 -2.17 -19.33
C ARG A 87 2.90 -3.07 -20.55
N THR A 88 2.30 -2.68 -21.67
CA THR A 88 2.34 -3.46 -22.91
C THR A 88 3.70 -3.44 -23.60
N ALA A 89 4.63 -2.56 -23.19
CA ALA A 89 6.00 -2.54 -23.66
C ALA A 89 6.89 -3.64 -23.06
N PHE A 90 6.41 -4.29 -21.99
CA PHE A 90 7.14 -5.42 -21.40
C PHE A 90 6.76 -6.71 -22.13
N VAL A 91 7.72 -7.28 -22.82
CA VAL A 91 7.56 -8.55 -23.52
C VAL A 91 8.52 -9.60 -22.94
N ALA A 92 8.04 -10.82 -22.83
CA ALA A 92 8.89 -11.93 -22.42
C ALA A 92 9.92 -12.24 -23.52
N LYS A 93 11.06 -12.84 -23.14
CA LYS A 93 12.01 -13.39 -24.09
C LYS A 93 11.30 -14.47 -24.93
N GLU A 94 11.75 -14.66 -26.18
CA GLU A 94 11.29 -15.74 -27.02
C GLU A 94 11.24 -17.09 -26.27
N ARG A 95 10.18 -17.85 -26.44
CA ARG A 95 9.87 -19.10 -25.74
C ARG A 95 9.77 -19.00 -24.22
N HIS A 96 9.53 -17.81 -23.67
CA HIS A 96 9.28 -17.56 -22.26
C HIS A 96 7.97 -16.79 -22.10
N ILE A 97 7.37 -16.93 -20.91
CA ILE A 97 6.19 -16.16 -20.50
C ILE A 97 6.49 -15.40 -19.21
N PHE A 98 5.75 -14.32 -18.96
CA PHE A 98 5.69 -13.74 -17.63
C PHE A 98 4.71 -14.52 -16.77
N MET A 99 5.16 -14.94 -15.61
CA MET A 99 4.27 -15.41 -14.54
C MET A 99 4.07 -14.26 -13.58
N VAL A 100 2.87 -13.70 -13.55
CA VAL A 100 2.51 -12.56 -12.69
C VAL A 100 1.59 -13.06 -11.59
N CYS A 101 2.07 -13.02 -10.36
CA CYS A 101 1.33 -13.42 -9.18
C CYS A 101 1.37 -12.32 -8.13
N ASP A 102 0.26 -12.12 -7.44
CA ASP A 102 0.14 -11.20 -6.31
C ASP A 102 -0.63 -11.87 -5.17
N PHE A 103 -0.29 -11.51 -3.95
CA PHE A 103 -1.01 -11.99 -2.78
C PHE A 103 -2.34 -11.24 -2.63
N SER A 104 -3.44 -11.96 -2.74
CA SER A 104 -4.77 -11.37 -2.56
C SER A 104 -4.96 -10.81 -1.17
N ALA A 105 -5.17 -9.50 -1.05
CA ALA A 105 -5.46 -8.78 0.19
C ALA A 105 -4.46 -9.09 1.32
N ILE A 106 -3.16 -9.16 1.04
CA ILE A 106 -2.14 -9.61 2.01
C ILE A 106 -2.13 -8.77 3.28
N GLU A 107 -2.27 -7.47 3.16
CA GLU A 107 -2.28 -6.56 4.31
C GLU A 107 -3.48 -6.84 5.22
N ALA A 108 -4.66 -7.07 4.64
CA ALA A 108 -5.86 -7.43 5.41
C ALA A 108 -5.74 -8.81 6.10
N ARG A 109 -4.98 -9.75 5.50
CA ARG A 109 -4.69 -11.05 6.10
C ARG A 109 -3.73 -10.92 7.28
N VAL A 110 -2.64 -10.17 7.09
CA VAL A 110 -1.61 -10.00 8.12
C VAL A 110 -2.16 -9.25 9.32
N ILE A 111 -2.93 -8.17 9.12
CA ILE A 111 -3.51 -7.43 10.24
C ILE A 111 -4.56 -8.25 11.00
N ALA A 112 -5.37 -9.05 10.28
CA ALA A 112 -6.33 -9.95 10.91
C ALA A 112 -5.63 -11.03 11.75
N TRP A 113 -4.53 -11.59 11.26
CA TRP A 113 -3.71 -12.56 11.98
C TRP A 113 -3.05 -11.94 13.21
N LEU A 114 -2.43 -10.79 13.06
CA LEU A 114 -1.73 -10.10 14.15
C LEU A 114 -2.70 -9.66 15.26
N ALA A 115 -3.89 -9.17 14.89
CA ALA A 115 -4.92 -8.76 15.84
C ALA A 115 -5.69 -9.95 16.44
N GLY A 116 -5.71 -11.10 15.79
CA GLY A 116 -6.57 -12.23 16.16
C GLY A 116 -8.04 -12.00 15.81
N GLU A 117 -8.36 -11.23 14.76
CA GLU A 117 -9.73 -10.93 14.33
C GLU A 117 -10.38 -12.15 13.66
N GLN A 118 -11.11 -12.95 14.47
CA GLN A 118 -11.53 -14.31 14.11
C GLN A 118 -12.43 -14.38 12.87
N TRP A 119 -13.42 -13.51 12.73
CA TRP A 119 -14.32 -13.55 11.58
C TRP A 119 -13.57 -13.34 10.25
N ARG A 120 -12.55 -12.45 10.25
CA ARG A 120 -11.72 -12.21 9.08
C ARG A 120 -10.84 -13.42 8.75
N LEU A 121 -10.26 -14.03 9.78
CA LEU A 121 -9.48 -15.26 9.60
C LEU A 121 -10.33 -16.37 9.01
N GLU A 122 -11.58 -16.50 9.43
CA GLU A 122 -12.52 -17.48 8.87
C GLU A 122 -12.86 -17.16 7.41
N VAL A 123 -13.14 -15.91 7.08
CA VAL A 123 -13.33 -15.46 5.69
C VAL A 123 -12.13 -15.87 4.82
N PHE A 124 -10.91 -15.68 5.30
CA PHE A 124 -9.71 -16.03 4.54
C PHE A 124 -9.44 -17.54 4.46
N ARG A 125 -9.89 -18.34 5.42
CA ARG A 125 -9.81 -19.81 5.36
C ARG A 125 -10.81 -20.42 4.40
N THR A 126 -11.95 -19.79 4.22
CA THR A 126 -13.07 -20.30 3.42
C THR A 126 -13.05 -19.77 2.00
N HIS A 127 -13.55 -18.59 1.76
CA HIS A 127 -13.78 -18.07 0.40
C HIS A 127 -12.91 -16.85 0.02
N GLY A 128 -12.26 -16.20 0.98
CA GLY A 128 -11.34 -15.08 0.77
C GLY A 128 -11.97 -13.77 0.26
N LYS A 129 -13.31 -13.69 0.18
CA LYS A 129 -14.04 -12.52 -0.33
C LYS A 129 -14.14 -11.43 0.74
N ILE A 130 -13.01 -10.83 1.11
CA ILE A 130 -12.96 -9.89 2.24
C ILE A 130 -13.77 -8.61 2.00
N TYR A 131 -13.84 -8.11 0.78
CA TYR A 131 -14.59 -6.88 0.48
C TYR A 131 -16.10 -7.07 0.60
N GLU A 132 -16.59 -8.21 0.13
CA GLU A 132 -17.98 -8.63 0.28
C GLU A 132 -18.31 -8.89 1.75
N ALA A 133 -17.46 -9.60 2.46
CA ALA A 133 -17.65 -9.90 3.88
C ALA A 133 -17.61 -8.63 4.75
N SER A 134 -16.70 -7.69 4.45
CA SER A 134 -16.65 -6.41 5.15
C SER A 134 -17.92 -5.58 4.91
N ALA A 135 -18.41 -5.55 3.66
CA ALA A 135 -19.67 -4.90 3.35
C ALA A 135 -20.84 -5.60 4.06
N SER A 136 -20.88 -6.93 4.09
CA SER A 136 -21.87 -7.70 4.84
C SER A 136 -21.91 -7.31 6.31
N MET A 137 -20.77 -7.24 6.95
CA MET A 137 -20.67 -6.84 8.37
C MET A 137 -21.08 -5.38 8.61
N MET A 138 -20.73 -4.46 7.72
CA MET A 138 -21.05 -3.04 7.85
C MET A 138 -22.54 -2.74 7.59
N PHE A 139 -23.16 -3.44 6.65
CA PHE A 139 -24.52 -3.16 6.20
C PHE A 139 -25.56 -4.18 6.69
N HIS A 140 -25.14 -5.19 7.47
CA HIS A 140 -25.97 -6.24 8.03
C HIS A 140 -26.80 -6.99 6.96
N VAL A 141 -26.16 -7.35 5.87
CA VAL A 141 -26.77 -8.11 4.76
C VAL A 141 -25.95 -9.40 4.52
N PRO A 142 -26.59 -10.50 4.08
CA PRO A 142 -25.88 -11.73 3.75
C PRO A 142 -24.78 -11.51 2.70
N VAL A 143 -23.62 -12.16 2.89
CA VAL A 143 -22.49 -12.02 1.97
C VAL A 143 -22.78 -12.52 0.57
N GLU A 144 -23.71 -13.47 0.45
CA GLU A 144 -24.16 -14.07 -0.80
C GLU A 144 -24.93 -13.08 -1.68
N GLU A 145 -25.57 -12.09 -1.08
CA GLU A 145 -26.29 -11.03 -1.79
C GLU A 145 -25.37 -9.98 -2.41
N ILE A 146 -24.10 -9.92 -1.94
CA ILE A 146 -23.16 -8.89 -2.39
C ILE A 146 -22.39 -9.41 -3.60
N THR A 147 -22.84 -9.06 -4.78
CA THR A 147 -22.20 -9.43 -6.05
C THR A 147 -20.98 -8.56 -6.36
N LYS A 148 -20.22 -8.93 -7.39
CA LYS A 148 -19.05 -8.13 -7.84
C LYS A 148 -19.40 -6.71 -8.28
N THR A 149 -20.62 -6.49 -8.74
CA THR A 149 -21.13 -5.19 -9.23
C THR A 149 -21.90 -4.41 -8.18
N ASP A 150 -22.13 -4.98 -7.00
CA ASP A 150 -22.88 -4.33 -5.92
C ASP A 150 -22.13 -3.08 -5.42
N PRO A 151 -22.78 -1.91 -5.34
CA PRO A 151 -22.18 -0.70 -4.79
C PRO A 151 -21.67 -0.84 -3.35
N ARG A 152 -22.33 -1.69 -2.54
CA ARG A 152 -21.89 -1.99 -1.16
C ARG A 152 -20.53 -2.66 -1.13
N ARG A 153 -20.23 -3.51 -2.10
CA ARG A 153 -18.91 -4.13 -2.25
C ARG A 153 -17.82 -3.08 -2.48
N GLN A 154 -18.08 -2.07 -3.30
CA GLN A 154 -17.12 -0.99 -3.55
C GLN A 154 -16.88 -0.16 -2.29
N LYS A 155 -17.92 0.10 -1.48
CA LYS A 155 -17.80 0.73 -0.17
C LYS A 155 -16.94 -0.14 0.78
N GLY A 156 -17.19 -1.46 0.82
CA GLY A 156 -16.37 -2.42 1.56
C GLY A 156 -14.91 -2.43 1.15
N LYS A 157 -14.64 -2.37 -0.17
CA LYS A 157 -13.27 -2.30 -0.68
C LYS A 157 -12.53 -1.03 -0.23
N ILE A 158 -13.19 0.14 -0.31
CA ILE A 158 -12.59 1.40 0.15
C ILE A 158 -12.33 1.36 1.66
N ALA A 159 -13.30 0.86 2.44
CA ALA A 159 -13.14 0.71 3.88
C ALA A 159 -11.93 -0.19 4.23
N GLU A 160 -11.79 -1.33 3.56
CA GLU A 160 -10.65 -2.24 3.77
C GLU A 160 -9.30 -1.60 3.48
N LEU A 161 -9.19 -0.81 2.41
CA LEU A 161 -7.96 -0.16 2.03
C LEU A 161 -7.62 1.06 2.91
N ALA A 162 -8.65 1.73 3.47
CA ALA A 162 -8.47 2.98 4.21
C ALA A 162 -8.34 2.78 5.73
N LEU A 163 -9.02 1.79 6.32
CA LEU A 163 -9.29 1.77 7.75
C LEU A 163 -8.40 0.82 8.57
N GLY A 164 -7.74 -0.13 7.93
CA GLY A 164 -6.92 -1.14 8.61
C GLY A 164 -5.82 -0.57 9.52
N TYR A 165 -5.33 0.62 9.22
CA TYR A 165 -4.23 1.28 9.94
C TYR A 165 -4.68 2.56 10.67
N GLN A 166 -5.83 2.48 11.35
CA GLN A 166 -6.41 3.58 12.12
C GLN A 166 -6.84 4.77 11.26
N GLY A 167 -7.05 4.56 9.96
CA GLY A 167 -7.56 5.57 9.05
C GLY A 167 -8.96 6.06 9.46
N GLY A 168 -9.33 7.22 9.00
CA GLY A 168 -10.63 7.83 9.20
C GLY A 168 -11.19 8.38 7.89
N VAL A 169 -12.09 9.34 7.96
CA VAL A 169 -12.74 9.96 6.78
C VAL A 169 -11.71 10.48 5.77
N GLY A 170 -10.63 11.13 6.23
CA GLY A 170 -9.56 11.60 5.34
C GLY A 170 -8.88 10.50 4.54
N ALA A 171 -8.66 9.32 5.15
CA ALA A 171 -8.11 8.16 4.43
C ALA A 171 -9.12 7.62 3.41
N MET A 172 -10.41 7.58 3.73
CA MET A 172 -11.45 7.18 2.80
C MET A 172 -11.56 8.12 1.60
N LYS A 173 -11.47 9.44 1.80
CA LYS A 173 -11.39 10.44 0.71
C LYS A 173 -10.21 10.13 -0.22
N THR A 174 -9.02 9.92 0.35
CA THR A 174 -7.80 9.58 -0.41
C THR A 174 -7.96 8.29 -1.22
N MET A 175 -8.66 7.29 -0.68
CA MET A 175 -8.93 6.01 -1.36
C MET A 175 -10.10 6.07 -2.36
N GLY A 176 -10.65 7.27 -2.61
CA GLY A 176 -11.65 7.49 -3.63
C GLY A 176 -13.10 7.43 -3.17
N GLY A 177 -13.37 7.61 -1.87
CA GLY A 177 -14.72 7.66 -1.32
C GLY A 177 -15.61 8.69 -2.02
N GLU A 178 -15.09 9.89 -2.27
CA GLU A 178 -15.81 10.95 -2.99
C GLU A 178 -16.08 10.59 -4.47
N ARG A 179 -15.19 9.85 -5.12
CA ARG A 179 -15.34 9.43 -6.52
C ARG A 179 -16.48 8.45 -6.74
N ILE A 180 -16.86 7.71 -5.68
CA ILE A 180 -18.03 6.82 -5.71
C ILE A 180 -19.27 7.46 -5.09
N GLY A 181 -19.26 8.78 -4.88
CA GLY A 181 -20.41 9.56 -4.43
C GLY A 181 -20.69 9.50 -2.93
N LEU A 182 -19.72 9.10 -2.07
CA LEU A 182 -19.91 9.12 -0.63
C LEU A 182 -19.78 10.54 -0.08
N SER A 183 -20.76 10.97 0.69
CA SER A 183 -20.69 12.17 1.52
C SER A 183 -19.77 11.96 2.72
N GLU A 184 -19.34 13.04 3.35
CA GLU A 184 -18.48 12.99 4.53
C GLU A 184 -19.17 12.30 5.72
N SER A 185 -20.47 12.50 5.89
CA SER A 185 -21.27 11.82 6.92
C SER A 185 -21.35 10.31 6.67
N GLU A 186 -21.62 9.89 5.43
CA GLU A 186 -21.62 8.45 5.09
C GLU A 186 -20.24 7.81 5.31
N MET A 187 -19.16 8.51 4.99
CA MET A 187 -17.80 8.02 5.27
C MET A 187 -17.55 7.88 6.78
N ALA A 188 -18.05 8.83 7.60
CA ALA A 188 -17.95 8.76 9.05
C ALA A 188 -18.72 7.55 9.62
N ASP A 189 -19.93 7.29 9.10
CA ASP A 189 -20.73 6.12 9.47
C ASP A 189 -20.03 4.81 9.09
N ILE A 190 -19.46 4.73 7.90
CA ILE A 190 -18.68 3.57 7.45
C ILE A 190 -17.48 3.34 8.37
N VAL A 191 -16.74 4.38 8.75
CA VAL A 191 -15.62 4.28 9.70
C VAL A 191 -16.09 3.70 11.03
N ASN A 192 -17.22 4.17 11.55
CA ASN A 192 -17.78 3.68 12.81
C ASN A 192 -18.24 2.22 12.73
N HIS A 193 -18.95 1.85 11.67
CA HIS A 193 -19.41 0.49 11.42
C HIS A 193 -18.23 -0.47 11.25
N TRP A 194 -17.22 -0.08 10.47
CA TRP A 194 -16.03 -0.89 10.27
C TRP A 194 -15.27 -1.14 11.59
N ARG A 195 -15.08 -0.10 12.41
CA ARG A 195 -14.42 -0.23 13.72
C ARG A 195 -15.20 -1.12 14.68
N LYS A 196 -16.53 -1.01 14.70
CA LYS A 196 -17.39 -1.91 15.48
C LYS A 196 -17.30 -3.36 15.03
N ALA A 197 -17.19 -3.58 13.71
CA ALA A 197 -17.05 -4.93 13.14
C ALA A 197 -15.64 -5.52 13.35
N ASN A 198 -14.64 -4.70 13.68
CA ASN A 198 -13.23 -5.13 13.80
C ASN A 198 -12.63 -4.73 15.17
N PRO A 199 -13.22 -5.15 16.29
CA PRO A 199 -12.79 -4.71 17.62
C PRO A 199 -11.37 -5.15 17.98
N ALA A 200 -10.94 -6.33 17.53
CA ALA A 200 -9.59 -6.82 17.78
C ALA A 200 -8.53 -5.99 17.06
N ILE A 201 -8.81 -5.53 15.82
CA ILE A 201 -7.91 -4.65 15.09
C ILE A 201 -7.83 -3.27 15.77
N VAL A 202 -8.97 -2.75 16.24
CA VAL A 202 -9.00 -1.47 16.98
C VAL A 202 -8.20 -1.56 18.28
N SER A 203 -8.31 -2.68 19.01
CA SER A 203 -7.51 -2.94 20.20
C SER A 203 -6.02 -3.04 19.87
N LEU A 204 -5.65 -3.73 18.79
CA LEU A 204 -4.26 -3.85 18.33
C LEU A 204 -3.57 -2.50 18.21
N TRP A 205 -4.23 -1.49 17.61
CA TRP A 205 -3.62 -0.16 17.48
C TRP A 205 -3.27 0.45 18.83
N SER A 206 -4.22 0.39 19.77
CA SER A 206 -4.05 0.93 21.13
C SER A 206 -2.99 0.17 21.92
N ASP A 207 -2.96 -1.15 21.80
CA ASP A 207 -2.02 -2.02 22.51
C ASP A 207 -0.60 -1.80 22.01
N VAL A 208 -0.40 -1.69 20.69
CA VAL A 208 0.89 -1.40 20.06
C VAL A 208 1.41 -0.02 20.47
N GLU A 209 0.54 1.00 20.48
CA GLU A 209 0.93 2.36 20.89
C GLU A 209 1.34 2.38 22.37
N ARG A 210 0.55 1.74 23.24
CA ARG A 210 0.81 1.63 24.68
C ARG A 210 2.11 0.89 24.95
N ALA A 211 2.37 -0.23 24.28
CA ALA A 211 3.61 -0.98 24.43
C ALA A 211 4.83 -0.18 23.99
N ALA A 212 4.73 0.53 22.84
CA ALA A 212 5.79 1.39 22.36
C ALA A 212 6.08 2.55 23.34
N ALA A 213 5.01 3.22 23.84
CA ALA A 213 5.13 4.29 24.82
C ALA A 213 5.75 3.80 26.13
N ALA A 214 5.32 2.66 26.65
CA ALA A 214 5.88 2.05 27.87
C ALA A 214 7.39 1.80 27.71
N ALA A 215 7.84 1.23 26.59
CA ALA A 215 9.27 1.00 26.33
C ALA A 215 10.07 2.31 26.25
N ILE A 216 9.47 3.40 25.78
CA ILE A 216 10.10 4.73 25.73
C ILE A 216 10.20 5.34 27.12
N GLU A 217 9.12 5.33 27.90
CA GLU A 217 9.00 5.99 29.20
C GLU A 217 9.80 5.26 30.30
N THR A 218 9.71 3.93 30.33
CA THR A 218 10.37 3.14 31.39
C THR A 218 11.81 2.74 31.04
N GLY A 219 12.17 2.73 29.74
CA GLY A 219 13.42 2.20 29.25
C GLY A 219 13.49 0.66 29.28
N GLY A 220 12.48 -0.02 29.85
CA GLY A 220 12.36 -1.48 29.88
C GLY A 220 11.69 -2.05 28.64
N PRO A 221 11.75 -3.38 28.44
CA PRO A 221 11.06 -4.04 27.35
C PRO A 221 9.55 -4.12 27.60
N SER A 222 8.78 -4.16 26.53
CA SER A 222 7.34 -4.41 26.53
C SER A 222 6.96 -5.30 25.35
N GLU A 223 5.84 -6.00 25.46
CA GLU A 223 5.38 -6.92 24.43
C GLU A 223 3.88 -6.84 24.27
N THR A 224 3.40 -6.98 23.04
CA THR A 224 1.99 -7.14 22.70
C THR A 224 1.86 -7.82 21.34
N HIS A 225 0.88 -8.73 21.18
CA HIS A 225 0.59 -9.43 19.91
C HIS A 225 1.83 -10.07 19.25
N GLY A 226 2.81 -10.57 20.01
CA GLY A 226 4.06 -11.12 19.48
C GLY A 226 5.02 -10.06 18.93
N LEU A 227 4.75 -8.79 19.18
CA LEU A 227 5.61 -7.65 18.87
C LEU A 227 6.38 -7.25 20.12
N TYR A 228 7.70 -7.10 20.00
CA TYR A 228 8.59 -6.83 21.12
C TYR A 228 9.22 -5.45 20.99
N PHE A 229 8.99 -4.58 21.97
CA PHE A 229 9.51 -3.22 22.02
C PHE A 229 10.61 -3.09 23.05
N PHE A 230 11.73 -2.48 22.72
CA PHE A 230 12.82 -2.19 23.66
C PHE A 230 13.67 -1.02 23.19
N LYS A 231 14.31 -0.33 24.12
CA LYS A 231 15.28 0.73 23.79
C LYS A 231 16.69 0.17 23.77
N ARG A 232 17.45 0.49 22.72
CA ARG A 232 18.85 0.14 22.62
C ARG A 232 19.60 1.20 21.81
N MET A 233 20.73 1.68 22.31
CA MET A 233 21.60 2.64 21.61
C MET A 233 20.86 3.91 21.10
N GLY A 234 19.94 4.45 21.88
CA GLY A 234 19.15 5.63 21.49
C GLY A 234 18.04 5.38 20.45
N LEU A 235 17.75 4.11 20.17
CA LEU A 235 16.69 3.69 19.26
C LEU A 235 15.56 2.99 20.01
N LEU A 236 14.32 3.25 19.65
CA LEU A 236 13.22 2.32 19.91
C LEU A 236 13.29 1.22 18.84
N MET A 237 13.42 -0.01 19.28
CA MET A 237 13.44 -1.20 18.45
C MET A 237 12.09 -1.91 18.56
N LEU A 238 11.44 -2.16 17.43
CA LEU A 238 10.27 -3.01 17.32
C LEU A 238 10.68 -4.31 16.64
N LYS A 239 10.82 -5.39 17.41
CA LYS A 239 11.09 -6.73 16.89
C LYS A 239 9.82 -7.40 16.44
N LEU A 240 9.79 -7.79 15.19
CA LEU A 240 8.70 -8.49 14.54
C LEU A 240 8.76 -10.01 14.79
N PRO A 241 7.68 -10.77 14.59
CA PRO A 241 7.68 -12.24 14.68
C PRO A 241 8.74 -12.92 13.81
N SER A 242 9.11 -12.29 12.70
CA SER A 242 10.20 -12.75 11.82
C SER A 242 11.61 -12.62 12.42
N GLY A 243 11.75 -11.98 13.59
CA GLY A 243 13.02 -11.64 14.21
C GLY A 243 13.66 -10.34 13.69
N ARG A 244 13.15 -9.75 12.61
CA ARG A 244 13.58 -8.45 12.10
C ARG A 244 13.17 -7.33 13.04
N CYS A 245 13.99 -6.27 13.14
CA CYS A 245 13.65 -5.09 13.92
C CYS A 245 13.39 -3.88 13.01
N LEU A 246 12.33 -3.13 13.33
CA LEU A 246 12.15 -1.75 12.88
C LEU A 246 12.78 -0.83 13.91
N CYS A 247 13.41 0.26 13.45
CA CYS A 247 14.20 1.14 14.31
C CYS A 247 13.69 2.58 14.19
N TYR A 248 13.45 3.20 15.33
CA TYR A 248 12.98 4.59 15.44
C TYR A 248 14.01 5.39 16.27
N PRO A 249 14.85 6.24 15.61
CA PRO A 249 15.90 7.01 16.27
C PRO A 249 15.34 8.07 17.20
N LYS A 250 16.03 8.30 18.34
CA LYS A 250 15.70 9.31 19.34
C LYS A 250 14.20 9.35 19.70
N PRO A 251 13.64 8.21 20.13
CA PRO A 251 12.22 8.12 20.45
C PRO A 251 11.92 8.98 21.69
N ALA A 252 10.81 9.71 21.64
CA ALA A 252 10.29 10.49 22.75
C ALA A 252 8.76 10.48 22.76
N ILE A 253 8.19 10.78 23.93
CA ILE A 253 6.75 11.08 24.02
C ILE A 253 6.58 12.58 23.81
N GLY A 254 5.81 12.93 22.79
CA GLY A 254 5.46 14.31 22.45
C GLY A 254 3.96 14.55 22.53
N ALA A 255 3.52 15.69 22.05
CA ALA A 255 2.11 16.00 21.85
C ALA A 255 1.77 15.95 20.36
N ASN A 256 0.62 15.36 20.03
CA ASN A 256 0.10 15.42 18.68
C ASN A 256 -0.61 16.77 18.39
N ARG A 257 -0.92 16.99 17.13
CA ARG A 257 -1.63 18.20 16.68
C ARG A 257 -3.01 18.44 17.33
N PHE A 258 -3.54 17.44 18.04
CA PHE A 258 -4.82 17.50 18.74
C PHE A 258 -4.66 17.65 20.27
N GLY A 259 -3.42 17.85 20.77
CA GLY A 259 -3.11 17.98 22.20
C GLY A 259 -2.99 16.67 22.98
N GLY A 260 -3.18 15.51 22.31
CA GLY A 260 -2.96 14.20 22.94
C GLY A 260 -1.50 13.77 22.91
N LYS A 261 -1.14 12.74 23.70
CA LYS A 261 0.20 12.14 23.63
C LYS A 261 0.42 11.50 22.26
N SER A 262 1.64 11.60 21.73
CA SER A 262 2.08 10.86 20.56
C SER A 262 3.53 10.42 20.72
N ILE A 263 3.93 9.43 19.92
CA ILE A 263 5.30 8.96 19.84
C ILE A 263 6.00 9.77 18.76
N THR A 264 7.14 10.38 19.09
CA THR A 264 7.99 11.10 18.14
C THR A 264 9.32 10.38 17.97
N TYR A 265 9.94 10.53 16.80
CA TYR A 265 11.26 9.99 16.50
C TYR A 265 11.93 10.85 15.41
N GLU A 266 13.24 10.76 15.23
CA GLU A 266 13.92 11.40 14.11
C GLU A 266 13.91 10.50 12.87
N GLY A 267 13.59 11.09 11.72
CA GLY A 267 13.50 10.35 10.48
C GLY A 267 13.34 11.23 9.25
N LEU A 268 13.43 10.61 8.08
CA LEU A 268 13.22 11.28 6.81
C LEU A 268 11.72 11.47 6.57
N ASN A 269 11.28 12.73 6.40
CA ASN A 269 9.92 13.02 5.96
C ASN A 269 9.74 12.54 4.51
N GLN A 270 8.71 11.73 4.27
CA GLN A 270 8.51 11.12 2.97
C GLN A 270 8.04 12.10 1.89
N THR A 271 7.45 13.21 2.28
CA THR A 271 6.95 14.25 1.38
C THR A 271 8.04 15.29 1.08
N THR A 272 8.61 15.90 2.13
CA THR A 272 9.57 16.98 1.97
C THR A 272 11.00 16.48 1.71
N LYS A 273 11.27 15.18 1.94
CA LYS A 273 12.60 14.56 1.86
C LYS A 273 13.64 15.20 2.79
N GLN A 274 13.19 15.88 3.85
CA GLN A 274 14.04 16.47 4.88
C GLN A 274 14.08 15.55 6.11
N TRP A 275 15.24 15.49 6.75
CA TRP A 275 15.42 14.80 8.02
C TRP A 275 14.93 15.71 9.17
N GLY A 276 14.19 15.15 10.11
CA GLY A 276 13.66 15.87 11.26
C GLY A 276 12.74 15.01 12.12
N THR A 277 12.11 15.66 13.08
CA THR A 277 11.15 15.00 13.97
C THR A 277 9.92 14.54 13.20
N GLN A 278 9.60 13.26 13.33
CA GLN A 278 8.42 12.62 12.78
C GLN A 278 7.52 12.17 13.92
N GLU A 279 6.23 12.15 13.66
CA GLU A 279 5.21 11.64 14.58
C GLU A 279 4.75 10.25 14.13
N THR A 280 4.49 9.36 15.09
CA THR A 280 3.88 8.05 14.85
C THR A 280 2.87 7.71 15.93
N TYR A 281 2.00 6.77 15.64
CA TYR A 281 0.92 6.30 16.50
C TYR A 281 0.65 4.82 16.23
N GLY A 282 -0.22 4.19 17.01
CA GLY A 282 -0.43 2.75 16.95
C GLY A 282 -0.73 2.21 15.58
N GLY A 283 -1.70 2.80 14.86
CA GLY A 283 -2.02 2.39 13.49
C GLY A 283 -0.85 2.51 12.53
N LYS A 284 0.00 3.53 12.69
CA LYS A 284 1.18 3.73 11.84
C LYS A 284 2.31 2.76 12.17
N LEU A 285 2.45 2.37 13.44
CA LEU A 285 3.40 1.33 13.86
C LEU A 285 2.98 -0.03 13.29
N VAL A 286 1.67 -0.32 13.27
CA VAL A 286 1.11 -1.55 12.69
C VAL A 286 1.27 -1.57 11.16
N GLU A 287 1.11 -0.44 10.47
CA GLU A 287 1.31 -0.33 9.01
C GLU A 287 2.76 -0.64 8.59
N ASN A 288 3.75 -0.26 9.37
CA ASN A 288 5.18 -0.45 9.09
C ASN A 288 5.61 -1.89 9.27
#